data_5708bc75e4c09b6da18fde4e3ad63f67
#
_entry.id   5708bc75e4c09b6da18fde4e3ad63f67
#
_cell.length_a   1.000
_cell.length_b   1.000
_cell.length_c   1.000
_cell.angle_alpha   90.00
_cell.angle_beta   90.00
_cell.angle_gamma   90.00
#
_symmetry.space_group_name_H-M   'P 1'
#
loop_
_entity.id
_entity.type
_entity.pdbx_description
1 polymer ?
#
loop_
_entity_poly.entity_id
_entity_poly.type
_entity_poly.pdbx_seq_one_letter_code
_entity_poly.pdbx_strand_id
1 'polypeptide(L)'
;MPAVNKKRPKPISLFGCLLLVAALAVLGVRGETKPTQNRAATVLSATHFEDITRAAGIHFTHNSGAIGKKWLPETMGPGVAFIDYDNDGWQDILLVNGTDWPGHVRKRSTLALYHNNQNGTFTDVTQKAGLAVEMYGMGVAIGDYDNDGYDDIFITTLGQNHLFHNNGNGTFTDVTKQAGLWGPNEFSTSAAWVDYDRDGKLDLVVANYVQWSPETDISCELDGKTKSYCTPESYKGTSVRLWHNRGDGTFEDATQKAGLYDITSKSLGVAVFDANQDGWPDILISNDTQPNKLYVNNGNGTFTEKGVTSGIAYNEDGIARAGMGVDTADYDRSGAASVVITNFSNQMLALYHNERNGLFVDEAPKSDVGHASLLTLGFGCFFFDYDLDGWPDLYIANGHIEDAIERVQPRVHFAEPPHLFRNLTGGTFQEVTQSMGAAFASPRVARGAAYGDINNDGALDVLVATNGGPATLFRNVGTTNHSLRIKLIGTKSNRDGIGSDVRVTAGTDVQTKTLRSGSSYLSSSELILTFGLASHTQAEAIEIRWPSGQVDNFKNIAADQIITVKEKEGIAAAKPLAKR
;
A
#
# COMPACT_ATOMS: atom_id res chain seq x y z
N MET A 1 -28.87 -34.16 -46.10
CA MET A 1 -29.55 -33.80 -47.37
C MET A 1 -30.66 -32.81 -47.05
N PRO A 2 -30.84 -31.73 -47.80
CA PRO A 2 -30.06 -31.21 -48.92
C PRO A 2 -29.43 -29.83 -48.68
N ALA A 3 -28.50 -29.50 -49.58
CA ALA A 3 -27.80 -28.26 -49.71
C ALA A 3 -28.65 -27.17 -50.41
N VAL A 4 -28.45 -25.91 -50.06
CA VAL A 4 -28.80 -24.76 -50.91
C VAL A 4 -27.74 -23.66 -50.76
N ASN A 5 -26.96 -23.57 -51.71
CA ASN A 5 -26.53 -22.63 -52.74
C ASN A 5 -26.23 -21.15 -52.33
N LYS A 6 -24.97 -20.80 -52.67
CA LYS A 6 -24.36 -19.47 -52.70
C LYS A 6 -25.05 -18.53 -53.72
N LYS A 7 -25.16 -17.24 -53.39
CA LYS A 7 -25.07 -16.17 -54.40
C LYS A 7 -24.34 -14.94 -53.81
N ARG A 8 -23.23 -14.56 -54.45
CA ARG A 8 -22.59 -13.26 -54.38
C ARG A 8 -23.31 -12.28 -55.30
N PRO A 9 -23.37 -10.99 -55.03
CA PRO A 9 -23.47 -9.96 -56.07
C PRO A 9 -22.14 -9.23 -56.30
N LYS A 10 -21.97 -8.89 -57.56
CA LYS A 10 -20.85 -8.20 -58.23
C LYS A 10 -20.89 -6.68 -58.02
N PRO A 11 -19.77 -5.99 -58.37
CA PRO A 11 -19.58 -4.55 -58.15
C PRO A 11 -20.19 -3.67 -59.24
N ILE A 12 -20.50 -2.42 -58.90
CA ILE A 12 -20.89 -1.36 -59.87
C ILE A 12 -19.79 -0.31 -59.87
N SER A 13 -19.36 -0.02 -61.10
CA SER A 13 -18.32 0.91 -61.49
C SER A 13 -18.86 2.32 -61.88
N LEU A 14 -18.06 3.31 -61.58
CA LEU A 14 -17.62 4.49 -62.38
C LEU A 14 -18.60 5.38 -63.15
N PHE A 15 -18.14 6.63 -63.23
CA PHE A 15 -18.38 7.77 -64.15
C PHE A 15 -19.26 8.85 -63.52
N GLY A 16 -18.88 10.09 -63.51
CA GLY A 16 -17.91 10.83 -64.27
C GLY A 16 -18.06 12.34 -64.06
N CYS A 17 -17.05 13.04 -64.53
CA CYS A 17 -17.03 14.38 -65.11
C CYS A 17 -17.20 15.61 -64.19
N LEU A 18 -16.50 16.60 -64.33
CA LEU A 18 -15.45 17.27 -65.09
C LEU A 18 -15.49 18.76 -64.76
N LEU A 19 -14.34 19.36 -64.54
CA LEU A 19 -13.86 20.70 -64.85
C LEU A 19 -14.69 21.95 -64.53
N LEU A 20 -14.07 22.85 -63.74
CA LEU A 20 -13.93 24.25 -64.16
C LEU A 20 -12.64 24.89 -63.58
N VAL A 21 -12.06 25.73 -64.39
CA VAL A 21 -10.71 26.23 -64.55
C VAL A 21 -10.48 27.52 -63.76
N ALA A 22 -9.30 27.67 -63.16
CA ALA A 22 -8.40 28.79 -63.01
C ALA A 22 -8.87 30.19 -62.58
N ALA A 23 -8.21 30.68 -61.53
CA ALA A 23 -7.66 32.02 -61.50
C ALA A 23 -6.40 32.05 -60.60
N LEU A 24 -5.27 32.40 -61.18
CA LEU A 24 -4.03 32.73 -60.49
C LEU A 24 -4.20 34.00 -59.64
N ALA A 25 -3.78 33.94 -58.38
CA ALA A 25 -3.31 35.10 -57.66
C ALA A 25 -2.05 34.72 -56.89
N VAL A 26 -0.93 35.20 -57.35
CA VAL A 26 0.39 35.17 -56.66
C VAL A 26 0.27 36.06 -55.45
N LEU A 27 0.36 35.51 -54.26
CA LEU A 27 0.62 36.26 -53.02
C LEU A 27 1.69 35.53 -52.23
N GLY A 28 2.71 36.28 -51.85
CA GLY A 28 3.97 35.86 -51.29
C GLY A 28 3.87 34.95 -50.08
N VAL A 29 4.64 33.89 -50.11
CA VAL A 29 4.92 33.05 -48.98
C VAL A 29 5.78 33.83 -47.98
N ARG A 30 5.17 34.43 -46.98
CA ARG A 30 5.83 34.74 -45.72
C ARG A 30 5.87 33.46 -44.93
N GLY A 31 7.06 32.91 -44.75
CA GLY A 31 7.31 31.81 -43.85
C GLY A 31 6.91 32.22 -42.43
N GLU A 32 5.78 31.75 -41.97
CA GLU A 32 5.49 31.71 -40.53
C GLU A 32 6.34 30.63 -39.90
N THR A 33 7.41 31.04 -39.22
CA THR A 33 8.08 30.21 -38.22
C THR A 33 7.03 29.87 -37.16
N LYS A 34 6.62 28.58 -37.11
CA LYS A 34 5.85 28.06 -35.98
C LYS A 34 6.62 28.40 -34.69
N PRO A 35 5.98 29.02 -33.70
CA PRO A 35 6.62 29.21 -32.42
C PRO A 35 6.99 27.83 -31.88
N THR A 36 8.26 27.60 -31.64
CA THR A 36 8.75 26.53 -30.75
C THR A 36 7.94 26.66 -29.46
N GLN A 37 7.09 25.69 -29.16
CA GLN A 37 6.49 25.56 -27.85
C GLN A 37 7.67 25.52 -26.86
N ASN A 38 7.92 26.64 -26.21
CA ASN A 38 8.67 26.65 -24.96
C ASN A 38 7.94 25.64 -24.06
N ARG A 39 8.59 24.53 -23.77
CA ARG A 39 8.22 23.68 -22.65
C ARG A 39 8.20 24.64 -21.45
N ALA A 40 7.01 25.02 -21.02
CA ALA A 40 6.83 25.75 -19.79
C ALA A 40 7.59 24.96 -18.72
N ALA A 41 8.54 25.61 -18.07
CA ALA A 41 9.15 25.04 -16.88
C ALA A 41 8.00 24.63 -15.97
N THR A 42 7.90 23.36 -15.63
CA THR A 42 6.87 22.83 -14.73
C THR A 42 7.06 23.61 -13.43
N VAL A 43 6.15 24.51 -13.13
CA VAL A 43 6.16 25.21 -11.84
C VAL A 43 5.86 24.12 -10.83
N LEU A 44 6.84 23.85 -9.95
CA LEU A 44 6.64 22.94 -8.83
C LEU A 44 5.44 23.44 -8.03
N SER A 45 4.59 22.52 -7.61
CA SER A 45 3.59 22.83 -6.58
C SER A 45 4.29 23.42 -5.36
N ALA A 46 3.63 24.31 -4.63
CA ALA A 46 4.16 24.79 -3.36
C ALA A 46 4.48 23.59 -2.45
N THR A 47 3.60 22.59 -2.41
CA THR A 47 3.83 21.29 -1.76
C THR A 47 4.54 20.36 -2.72
N HIS A 48 5.68 19.78 -2.31
CA HIS A 48 6.48 18.85 -3.10
C HIS A 48 7.30 17.93 -2.17
N PHE A 49 7.98 16.94 -2.75
CA PHE A 49 8.79 15.98 -2.01
C PHE A 49 10.29 16.13 -2.30
N GLU A 50 11.09 16.15 -1.24
CA GLU A 50 12.55 16.16 -1.30
C GLU A 50 13.12 14.80 -0.91
N ASP A 51 14.00 14.24 -1.73
CA ASP A 51 14.78 13.04 -1.37
C ASP A 51 15.86 13.43 -0.34
N ILE A 52 15.62 13.05 0.91
CA ILE A 52 16.55 13.30 2.01
C ILE A 52 17.33 12.06 2.44
N THR A 53 17.17 10.93 1.78
CA THR A 53 17.71 9.61 2.16
C THR A 53 19.16 9.68 2.62
N ARG A 54 20.02 10.22 1.75
CA ARG A 54 21.45 10.29 2.02
C ARG A 54 21.79 11.33 3.09
N ALA A 55 21.12 12.48 3.07
CA ALA A 55 21.31 13.54 4.05
C ALA A 55 20.85 13.10 5.45
N ALA A 56 19.80 12.28 5.50
CA ALA A 56 19.27 11.66 6.70
C ALA A 56 20.13 10.50 7.25
N GLY A 57 21.20 10.10 6.55
CA GLY A 57 22.09 9.02 7.02
C GLY A 57 21.58 7.60 6.75
N ILE A 58 20.60 7.42 5.86
CA ILE A 58 20.08 6.10 5.50
C ILE A 58 20.95 5.50 4.39
N HIS A 59 21.54 4.31 4.67
CA HIS A 59 22.47 3.62 3.78
C HIS A 59 22.04 2.18 3.43
N PHE A 60 20.76 1.91 3.50
CA PHE A 60 20.20 0.61 3.20
C PHE A 60 20.19 0.31 1.69
N THR A 61 20.48 -0.96 1.36
CA THR A 61 20.30 -1.50 0.01
C THR A 61 19.67 -2.90 0.14
N HIS A 62 18.57 -3.12 -0.52
CA HIS A 62 17.90 -4.41 -0.54
C HIS A 62 18.74 -5.48 -1.26
N ASN A 63 18.85 -6.65 -0.66
CA ASN A 63 19.39 -7.85 -1.27
C ASN A 63 18.25 -8.77 -1.73
N SER A 64 17.92 -8.76 -3.01
CA SER A 64 16.89 -9.64 -3.58
C SER A 64 17.34 -11.11 -3.72
N GLY A 65 18.59 -11.43 -3.39
CA GLY A 65 19.16 -12.77 -3.62
C GLY A 65 19.43 -13.11 -5.08
N ALA A 66 19.26 -12.16 -6.01
CA ALA A 66 19.38 -12.42 -7.46
C ALA A 66 20.77 -12.95 -7.84
N ILE A 67 20.80 -14.16 -8.41
CA ILE A 67 22.00 -14.87 -8.85
C ILE A 67 21.99 -15.24 -10.34
N GLY A 68 21.07 -14.61 -11.12
CA GLY A 68 20.87 -14.88 -12.54
C GLY A 68 20.03 -16.12 -12.85
N LYS A 69 19.45 -16.74 -11.83
CA LYS A 69 18.51 -17.87 -11.98
C LYS A 69 17.11 -17.42 -12.37
N LYS A 70 16.78 -16.15 -12.17
CA LYS A 70 15.44 -15.60 -12.35
C LYS A 70 14.40 -16.36 -11.51
N TRP A 71 14.68 -16.54 -10.23
CA TRP A 71 13.77 -17.16 -9.29
C TRP A 71 12.68 -16.20 -8.84
N LEU A 72 11.45 -16.68 -8.75
CA LEU A 72 10.29 -15.86 -8.45
C LEU A 72 10.45 -14.92 -7.22
N PRO A 73 11.00 -15.36 -6.08
CA PRO A 73 11.14 -14.48 -4.91
C PRO A 73 12.04 -13.26 -5.14
N GLU A 74 12.98 -13.33 -6.10
CA GLU A 74 13.89 -12.23 -6.43
C GLU A 74 13.16 -10.96 -6.88
N THR A 75 11.87 -11.08 -7.25
CA THR A 75 11.04 -9.98 -7.78
C THR A 75 10.10 -9.36 -6.76
N MET A 76 9.89 -9.99 -5.60
CA MET A 76 8.74 -9.74 -4.72
C MET A 76 9.00 -8.78 -3.57
N GLY A 77 10.15 -8.80 -2.93
CA GLY A 77 10.49 -7.94 -1.80
C GLY A 77 11.00 -6.56 -2.22
N PRO A 78 11.26 -5.62 -1.31
CA PRO A 78 11.04 -5.68 0.15
C PRO A 78 9.90 -4.79 0.67
N GLY A 79 9.50 -5.03 1.93
CA GLY A 79 8.65 -4.13 2.71
C GLY A 79 9.40 -3.07 3.50
N VAL A 80 8.66 -2.07 3.99
CA VAL A 80 9.14 -0.99 4.86
C VAL A 80 8.11 -0.66 5.93
N ALA A 81 8.55 -0.10 7.07
CA ALA A 81 7.62 0.39 8.07
C ALA A 81 8.12 1.65 8.77
N PHE A 82 7.16 2.45 9.24
CA PHE A 82 7.35 3.43 10.30
C PHE A 82 6.94 2.81 11.65
N ILE A 83 7.68 3.12 12.71
CA ILE A 83 7.48 2.60 14.05
C ILE A 83 8.06 3.60 15.06
N ASP A 84 7.42 3.82 16.20
CA ASP A 84 7.96 4.54 17.37
C ASP A 84 8.42 3.49 18.39
N TYR A 85 9.57 2.80 18.10
CA TYR A 85 9.97 1.59 18.82
C TYR A 85 10.42 1.83 20.26
N ASP A 86 10.80 3.06 20.63
CA ASP A 86 11.25 3.41 21.98
C ASP A 86 10.31 4.39 22.69
N ASN A 87 9.12 4.65 22.07
CA ASN A 87 8.07 5.52 22.61
C ASN A 87 8.53 6.97 22.90
N ASP A 88 9.48 7.49 22.10
CA ASP A 88 9.94 8.87 22.26
C ASP A 88 9.03 9.90 21.54
N GLY A 89 8.10 9.41 20.71
CA GLY A 89 7.11 10.19 19.96
C GLY A 89 7.60 10.63 18.57
N TRP A 90 8.67 10.02 18.06
CA TRP A 90 9.19 10.24 16.72
C TRP A 90 9.18 8.94 15.93
N GLN A 91 8.85 9.04 14.65
CA GLN A 91 8.79 7.86 13.80
C GLN A 91 10.20 7.41 13.40
N ASP A 92 10.53 6.18 13.76
CA ASP A 92 11.70 5.43 13.32
C ASP A 92 11.40 4.66 12.03
N ILE A 93 12.43 4.10 11.39
CA ILE A 93 12.30 3.41 10.12
C ILE A 93 12.78 1.97 10.24
N LEU A 94 11.93 1.02 9.85
CA LEU A 94 12.30 -0.39 9.69
C LEU A 94 12.28 -0.76 8.20
N LEU A 95 13.39 -1.36 7.74
CA LEU A 95 13.58 -1.82 6.38
C LEU A 95 13.77 -3.34 6.37
N VAL A 96 12.92 -4.03 5.62
CA VAL A 96 13.01 -5.49 5.47
C VAL A 96 14.04 -5.82 4.40
N ASN A 97 14.80 -6.91 4.60
CA ASN A 97 15.83 -7.33 3.65
C ASN A 97 15.70 -8.81 3.32
N GLY A 98 16.02 -9.16 2.08
CA GLY A 98 16.25 -10.53 1.69
C GLY A 98 17.67 -10.97 2.03
N THR A 99 18.05 -12.17 1.60
CA THR A 99 19.38 -12.74 1.80
C THR A 99 19.83 -13.52 0.56
N ASP A 100 21.12 -13.81 0.51
CA ASP A 100 21.69 -14.67 -0.53
C ASP A 100 21.23 -16.13 -0.35
N TRP A 101 21.10 -16.84 -1.46
CA TRP A 101 20.72 -18.24 -1.46
C TRP A 101 21.85 -19.15 -0.91
N PRO A 102 21.53 -20.29 -0.28
CA PRO A 102 22.51 -21.26 0.16
C PRO A 102 23.49 -21.64 -0.97
N GLY A 103 24.77 -21.62 -0.67
CA GLY A 103 25.85 -21.87 -1.64
C GLY A 103 26.25 -20.69 -2.52
N HIS A 104 25.55 -19.56 -2.42
CA HIS A 104 25.81 -18.34 -3.21
C HIS A 104 26.04 -17.10 -2.33
N VAL A 105 26.38 -17.27 -1.06
CA VAL A 105 26.55 -16.18 -0.09
C VAL A 105 27.66 -15.22 -0.57
N ARG A 106 27.30 -13.95 -0.79
CA ARG A 106 28.20 -12.87 -1.18
C ARG A 106 28.41 -11.86 -0.05
N LYS A 107 27.33 -11.48 0.60
CA LYS A 107 27.32 -10.50 1.70
C LYS A 107 26.20 -10.83 2.67
N ARG A 108 26.51 -10.78 3.96
CA ARG A 108 25.48 -10.86 4.99
C ARG A 108 24.53 -9.66 4.86
N SER A 109 23.23 -9.91 4.84
CA SER A 109 22.17 -8.90 4.84
C SER A 109 21.14 -9.23 5.91
N THR A 110 20.68 -8.21 6.61
CA THR A 110 19.74 -8.33 7.73
C THR A 110 18.65 -7.27 7.56
N LEU A 111 17.64 -7.29 8.40
CA LEU A 111 16.77 -6.15 8.63
C LEU A 111 17.61 -4.92 8.93
N ALA A 112 17.04 -3.72 8.82
CA ALA A 112 17.68 -2.49 9.27
C ALA A 112 16.66 -1.61 10.02
N LEU A 113 16.97 -1.31 11.30
CA LEU A 113 16.23 -0.36 12.12
C LEU A 113 17.04 0.92 12.26
N TYR A 114 16.43 2.04 11.88
CA TYR A 114 17.01 3.37 11.96
C TYR A 114 16.27 4.21 12.99
N HIS A 115 16.94 4.57 14.08
CA HIS A 115 16.41 5.47 15.12
C HIS A 115 16.43 6.92 14.63
N ASN A 116 15.35 7.64 14.82
CA ASN A 116 15.19 9.05 14.49
C ASN A 116 15.88 9.94 15.53
N ASN A 117 16.92 10.66 15.15
CA ASN A 117 17.68 11.52 16.06
C ASN A 117 16.98 12.87 16.36
N GLN A 118 15.72 13.06 15.93
CA GLN A 118 14.91 14.28 16.15
C GLN A 118 15.49 15.56 15.51
N ASN A 119 16.41 15.42 14.59
CA ASN A 119 17.13 16.53 13.94
C ASN A 119 17.19 16.39 12.41
N GLY A 120 16.33 15.52 11.84
CA GLY A 120 16.29 15.19 10.42
C GLY A 120 17.33 14.15 9.98
N THR A 121 18.02 13.51 10.94
CA THR A 121 18.94 12.40 10.68
C THR A 121 18.54 11.14 11.43
N PHE A 122 19.04 10.00 10.97
CA PHE A 122 18.77 8.69 11.53
C PHE A 122 20.07 7.95 11.84
N THR A 123 20.04 7.10 12.86
CA THR A 123 21.16 6.24 13.27
C THR A 123 20.76 4.78 13.14
N ASP A 124 21.54 3.97 12.42
CA ASP A 124 21.35 2.52 12.35
C ASP A 124 21.59 1.89 13.73
N VAL A 125 20.53 1.36 14.32
CA VAL A 125 20.53 0.70 15.63
C VAL A 125 20.27 -0.80 15.54
N THR A 126 20.22 -1.37 14.36
CA THR A 126 19.84 -2.77 14.08
C THR A 126 20.54 -3.78 14.97
N GLN A 127 21.88 -3.67 15.08
CA GLN A 127 22.68 -4.57 15.90
C GLN A 127 22.37 -4.43 17.40
N LYS A 128 22.22 -3.17 17.86
CA LYS A 128 21.90 -2.85 19.26
C LYS A 128 20.49 -3.31 19.63
N ALA A 129 19.54 -3.16 18.69
CA ALA A 129 18.16 -3.56 18.87
C ALA A 129 17.93 -5.08 18.83
N GLY A 130 18.93 -5.88 18.46
CA GLY A 130 18.79 -7.35 18.35
C GLY A 130 18.16 -7.81 17.03
N LEU A 131 17.97 -6.91 16.05
CA LEU A 131 17.32 -7.20 14.77
C LEU A 131 18.29 -7.57 13.63
N ALA A 132 19.58 -7.76 13.92
CA ALA A 132 20.58 -8.18 12.93
C ALA A 132 20.45 -9.68 12.59
N VAL A 133 19.25 -10.09 12.16
CA VAL A 133 18.88 -11.47 11.83
C VAL A 133 18.85 -11.64 10.32
N GLU A 134 19.46 -12.71 9.81
CA GLU A 134 19.41 -13.09 8.39
C GLU A 134 18.16 -13.90 8.10
N MET A 135 17.36 -13.46 7.15
CA MET A 135 16.16 -14.13 6.66
C MET A 135 15.86 -13.69 5.22
N TYR A 136 15.11 -14.47 4.48
CA TYR A 136 14.55 -13.97 3.23
C TYR A 136 13.25 -13.23 3.54
N GLY A 137 13.42 -12.02 4.10
CA GLY A 137 12.31 -11.17 4.55
C GLY A 137 11.51 -10.62 3.37
N MET A 138 10.22 -10.51 3.57
CA MET A 138 9.26 -10.01 2.60
C MET A 138 8.57 -8.75 3.14
N GLY A 139 7.64 -8.90 4.05
CA GLY A 139 6.81 -7.85 4.59
C GLY A 139 6.96 -7.64 6.09
N VAL A 140 6.28 -6.61 6.57
CA VAL A 140 6.27 -6.22 7.99
C VAL A 140 4.88 -5.75 8.40
N ALA A 141 4.47 -6.11 9.62
CA ALA A 141 3.30 -5.56 10.31
C ALA A 141 3.71 -5.10 11.71
N ILE A 142 3.33 -3.86 12.06
CA ILE A 142 3.61 -3.22 13.35
C ILE A 142 2.33 -3.20 14.18
N GLY A 143 2.45 -3.51 15.48
CA GLY A 143 1.36 -3.43 16.46
C GLY A 143 1.73 -4.06 17.79
N ASP A 144 1.15 -3.57 18.87
CA ASP A 144 1.32 -4.03 20.26
C ASP A 144 0.40 -5.25 20.51
N TYR A 145 0.94 -6.47 20.22
CA TYR A 145 0.13 -7.70 20.27
C TYR A 145 -0.20 -8.17 21.70
N ASP A 146 0.61 -7.80 22.69
CA ASP A 146 0.41 -8.22 24.09
C ASP A 146 -0.09 -7.09 25.01
N ASN A 147 -0.38 -5.90 24.42
CA ASN A 147 -0.92 -4.73 25.10
C ASN A 147 -0.01 -4.16 26.20
N ASP A 148 1.32 -4.30 26.07
CA ASP A 148 2.29 -3.80 27.04
C ASP A 148 2.64 -2.31 26.85
N GLY A 149 2.24 -1.74 25.70
CA GLY A 149 2.42 -0.32 25.34
C GLY A 149 3.63 -0.05 24.46
N TYR A 150 4.27 -1.07 23.93
CA TYR A 150 5.37 -0.98 22.98
C TYR A 150 5.03 -1.75 21.70
N ASP A 151 5.24 -1.09 20.56
CA ASP A 151 4.99 -1.71 19.26
C ASP A 151 5.93 -2.87 18.99
N ASP A 152 5.37 -4.02 18.62
CA ASP A 152 6.07 -5.24 18.22
C ASP A 152 6.20 -5.32 16.70
N ILE A 153 7.08 -6.21 16.24
CA ILE A 153 7.39 -6.35 14.82
C ILE A 153 7.09 -7.79 14.37
N PHE A 154 6.16 -7.95 13.43
CA PHE A 154 5.98 -9.21 12.72
C PHE A 154 6.59 -9.11 11.32
N ILE A 155 7.51 -10.05 10.98
CA ILE A 155 8.16 -10.12 9.67
C ILE A 155 7.69 -11.38 8.94
N THR A 156 7.14 -11.17 7.73
CA THR A 156 6.83 -12.25 6.81
C THR A 156 8.06 -12.64 6.00
N THR A 157 8.19 -13.90 5.64
CA THR A 157 9.38 -14.41 4.95
C THR A 157 9.03 -15.45 3.88
N LEU A 158 9.97 -15.72 3.01
CA LEU A 158 10.03 -16.99 2.33
C LEU A 158 10.69 -18.01 3.28
N GLY A 159 9.87 -18.78 3.97
CA GLY A 159 10.30 -19.71 4.99
C GLY A 159 9.56 -19.53 6.32
N GLN A 160 10.29 -19.40 7.42
CA GLN A 160 9.71 -19.19 8.74
C GLN A 160 9.52 -17.70 9.00
N ASN A 161 8.30 -17.28 9.30
CA ASN A 161 7.98 -15.91 9.76
C ASN A 161 8.56 -15.65 11.17
N HIS A 162 8.72 -14.38 11.53
CA HIS A 162 9.28 -13.98 12.82
C HIS A 162 8.39 -12.96 13.53
N LEU A 163 8.16 -13.19 14.84
CA LEU A 163 7.58 -12.21 15.75
C LEU A 163 8.67 -11.74 16.72
N PHE A 164 8.98 -10.46 16.68
CA PHE A 164 9.92 -9.79 17.57
C PHE A 164 9.15 -8.96 18.60
N HIS A 165 9.18 -9.41 19.85
CA HIS A 165 8.61 -8.70 20.99
C HIS A 165 9.53 -7.54 21.39
N ASN A 166 8.97 -6.35 21.58
CA ASN A 166 9.67 -5.18 22.03
C ASN A 166 9.84 -5.20 23.56
N ASN A 167 11.05 -5.27 24.03
CA ASN A 167 11.34 -5.38 25.48
C ASN A 167 11.16 -4.05 26.27
N GLY A 168 10.69 -2.96 25.62
CA GLY A 168 10.51 -1.65 26.25
C GLY A 168 11.81 -0.94 26.65
N ASN A 169 12.96 -1.39 26.17
CA ASN A 169 14.28 -0.86 26.50
C ASN A 169 15.14 -0.59 25.25
N GLY A 170 14.51 -0.47 24.10
CA GLY A 170 15.16 -0.27 22.81
C GLY A 170 15.75 -1.54 22.19
N THR A 171 15.35 -2.73 22.67
CA THR A 171 15.75 -4.02 22.11
C THR A 171 14.56 -4.93 21.86
N PHE A 172 14.74 -5.91 20.97
CA PHE A 172 13.72 -6.89 20.61
C PHE A 172 14.18 -8.31 20.90
N THR A 173 13.22 -9.18 21.18
CA THR A 173 13.44 -10.63 21.36
C THR A 173 12.59 -11.39 20.34
N ASP A 174 13.20 -12.30 19.58
CA ASP A 174 12.44 -13.23 18.73
C ASP A 174 11.68 -14.24 19.60
N VAL A 175 10.35 -14.07 19.63
CA VAL A 175 9.43 -14.91 20.42
C VAL A 175 8.59 -15.85 19.55
N THR A 176 8.86 -15.94 18.26
CA THR A 176 8.07 -16.71 17.28
C THR A 176 7.70 -18.11 17.78
N LYS A 177 8.68 -18.82 18.30
CA LYS A 177 8.48 -20.19 18.78
C LYS A 177 7.66 -20.25 20.08
N GLN A 178 7.93 -19.34 21.01
CA GLN A 178 7.19 -19.23 22.27
C GLN A 178 5.75 -18.82 22.03
N ALA A 179 5.53 -17.92 21.07
CA ALA A 179 4.20 -17.44 20.67
C ALA A 179 3.38 -18.50 19.89
N GLY A 180 3.95 -19.65 19.56
CA GLY A 180 3.24 -20.69 18.81
C GLY A 180 3.10 -20.42 17.31
N LEU A 181 3.79 -19.40 16.79
CA LEU A 181 3.76 -19.00 15.38
C LEU A 181 4.78 -19.77 14.52
N TRP A 182 5.51 -20.71 15.11
CA TRP A 182 6.43 -21.58 14.38
C TRP A 182 5.64 -22.63 13.59
N GLY A 183 5.51 -22.40 12.30
CA GLY A 183 4.67 -23.17 11.39
C GLY A 183 5.42 -23.78 10.22
N PRO A 184 4.72 -24.23 9.18
CA PRO A 184 5.33 -24.69 7.94
C PRO A 184 6.07 -23.53 7.26
N ASN A 185 7.11 -23.86 6.49
CA ASN A 185 7.77 -22.88 5.62
C ASN A 185 6.80 -22.52 4.50
N GLU A 186 6.37 -21.27 4.46
CA GLU A 186 5.46 -20.73 3.46
C GLU A 186 6.13 -19.55 2.72
N PHE A 187 5.58 -19.16 1.62
CA PHE A 187 5.93 -17.91 0.95
C PHE A 187 4.97 -16.83 1.42
N SER A 188 5.22 -16.34 2.62
CA SER A 188 4.39 -15.29 3.23
C SER A 188 4.72 -13.92 2.63
N THR A 189 3.70 -13.07 2.48
CA THR A 189 3.78 -11.75 1.86
C THR A 189 3.30 -10.67 2.83
N SER A 190 2.18 -10.01 2.60
CA SER A 190 1.67 -9.01 3.54
C SER A 190 1.08 -9.63 4.80
N ALA A 191 1.07 -8.88 5.88
CA ALA A 191 0.38 -9.23 7.11
C ALA A 191 -0.33 -8.01 7.70
N ALA A 192 -1.34 -8.26 8.54
CA ALA A 192 -2.08 -7.22 9.24
C ALA A 192 -2.50 -7.69 10.63
N TRP A 193 -2.38 -6.79 11.61
CA TRP A 193 -3.01 -6.95 12.92
C TRP A 193 -4.47 -6.54 12.86
N VAL A 194 -5.33 -7.29 13.55
CA VAL A 194 -6.77 -7.07 13.61
C VAL A 194 -7.34 -7.65 14.89
N ASP A 195 -8.24 -6.98 15.55
CA ASP A 195 -9.06 -7.53 16.63
C ASP A 195 -10.38 -8.02 16.01
N TYR A 196 -10.36 -9.26 15.40
CA TYR A 196 -11.49 -9.72 14.57
C TYR A 196 -12.69 -10.17 15.37
N ASP A 197 -12.51 -10.55 16.63
CA ASP A 197 -13.58 -11.01 17.51
C ASP A 197 -13.92 -10.03 18.66
N ARG A 198 -13.23 -8.85 18.66
CA ARG A 198 -13.43 -7.74 19.61
C ARG A 198 -13.20 -8.11 21.06
N ASP A 199 -12.22 -8.98 21.29
CA ASP A 199 -11.80 -9.34 22.64
C ASP A 199 -10.76 -8.38 23.25
N GLY A 200 -10.31 -7.38 22.47
CA GLY A 200 -9.35 -6.35 22.87
C GLY A 200 -7.89 -6.77 22.67
N LYS A 201 -7.63 -7.84 21.92
CA LYS A 201 -6.30 -8.31 21.59
C LYS A 201 -6.11 -8.32 20.08
N LEU A 202 -4.90 -8.07 19.64
CA LEU A 202 -4.58 -8.09 18.22
C LEU A 202 -4.30 -9.52 17.76
N ASP A 203 -5.16 -10.00 16.86
CA ASP A 203 -4.98 -11.20 16.06
C ASP A 203 -4.16 -10.89 14.82
N LEU A 204 -3.67 -11.91 14.11
CA LEU A 204 -2.77 -11.72 12.98
C LEU A 204 -3.27 -12.43 11.72
N VAL A 205 -3.46 -11.67 10.65
CA VAL A 205 -3.71 -12.19 9.31
C VAL A 205 -2.41 -12.17 8.52
N VAL A 206 -2.06 -13.31 7.88
CA VAL A 206 -0.86 -13.45 7.05
C VAL A 206 -1.27 -13.93 5.67
N ALA A 207 -0.97 -13.15 4.63
CA ALA A 207 -1.12 -13.55 3.24
C ALA A 207 0.01 -14.50 2.83
N ASN A 208 -0.33 -15.53 2.06
CA ASN A 208 0.63 -16.47 1.49
C ASN A 208 0.45 -16.56 -0.02
N TYR A 209 1.55 -16.64 -0.75
CA TYR A 209 1.55 -16.49 -2.20
C TYR A 209 1.41 -17.83 -2.94
N VAL A 210 2.50 -18.49 -3.17
CA VAL A 210 2.54 -19.74 -3.93
C VAL A 210 3.44 -20.78 -3.27
N GLN A 211 3.23 -22.04 -3.64
CA GLN A 211 4.13 -23.13 -3.26
C GLN A 211 5.36 -23.08 -4.16
N TRP A 212 6.47 -22.60 -3.62
CA TRP A 212 7.73 -22.44 -4.33
C TRP A 212 8.92 -22.85 -3.46
N SER A 213 9.91 -23.49 -4.06
CA SER A 213 11.25 -23.69 -3.50
C SER A 213 12.29 -23.72 -4.62
N PRO A 214 13.60 -23.58 -4.34
CA PRO A 214 14.64 -23.72 -5.34
C PRO A 214 14.61 -25.04 -6.11
N GLU A 215 14.17 -26.13 -5.46
CA GLU A 215 14.09 -27.49 -6.03
C GLU A 215 12.87 -27.66 -6.93
N THR A 216 11.81 -26.86 -6.71
CA THR A 216 10.56 -26.90 -7.48
C THR A 216 10.45 -25.78 -8.50
N ASP A 217 11.49 -24.94 -8.61
CA ASP A 217 11.52 -23.85 -9.58
C ASP A 217 11.46 -24.40 -11.01
N ILE A 218 10.78 -23.64 -11.87
CA ILE A 218 10.59 -23.96 -13.27
C ILE A 218 11.28 -22.94 -14.18
N SER A 219 11.58 -23.32 -15.39
CA SER A 219 12.21 -22.42 -16.35
C SER A 219 11.16 -21.78 -17.24
N CYS A 220 11.08 -20.46 -17.20
CA CYS A 220 10.24 -19.66 -18.09
C CYS A 220 11.09 -18.81 -19.04
N GLU A 221 10.52 -18.42 -20.17
CA GLU A 221 11.19 -17.64 -21.21
C GLU A 221 10.33 -16.46 -21.63
N LEU A 222 10.96 -15.30 -21.85
CA LEU A 222 10.27 -14.07 -22.22
C LEU A 222 9.83 -14.06 -23.70
N ASP A 223 10.70 -14.55 -24.57
CA ASP A 223 10.58 -14.51 -26.04
C ASP A 223 10.81 -15.88 -26.69
N GLY A 224 10.69 -16.97 -25.96
CA GLY A 224 10.99 -18.33 -26.39
C GLY A 224 12.49 -18.65 -26.43
N LYS A 225 13.36 -17.80 -25.86
CA LYS A 225 14.83 -17.97 -25.80
C LYS A 225 15.48 -17.34 -24.57
N THR A 226 15.01 -16.18 -24.17
CA THR A 226 15.59 -15.43 -23.04
C THR A 226 14.96 -15.89 -21.75
N LYS A 227 15.76 -16.38 -20.80
CA LYS A 227 15.25 -16.77 -19.48
C LYS A 227 14.55 -15.59 -18.82
N SER A 228 13.36 -15.86 -18.28
CA SER A 228 12.50 -14.91 -17.58
C SER A 228 12.07 -15.44 -16.23
N TYR A 229 11.52 -14.57 -15.41
CA TYR A 229 10.77 -14.96 -14.22
C TYR A 229 9.48 -15.68 -14.63
N CYS A 230 9.12 -16.75 -13.92
CA CYS A 230 7.83 -17.39 -14.09
C CYS A 230 6.73 -16.57 -13.41
N THR A 231 5.56 -16.53 -14.03
CA THR A 231 4.37 -15.92 -13.45
C THR A 231 3.66 -16.87 -12.49
N PRO A 232 2.81 -16.36 -11.58
CA PRO A 232 2.17 -17.18 -10.56
C PRO A 232 1.24 -18.25 -11.12
N GLU A 233 0.76 -18.13 -12.34
CA GLU A 233 -0.05 -19.20 -12.98
C GLU A 233 0.68 -20.53 -13.03
N SER A 234 1.99 -20.50 -13.09
CA SER A 234 2.85 -21.69 -13.14
C SER A 234 2.93 -22.46 -11.81
N TYR A 235 2.51 -21.88 -10.71
CA TYR A 235 2.64 -22.42 -9.37
C TYR A 235 1.28 -22.64 -8.70
N LYS A 236 1.21 -23.56 -7.75
CA LYS A 236 0.02 -23.75 -6.91
C LYS A 236 -0.05 -22.65 -5.86
N GLY A 237 -1.27 -22.19 -5.60
CA GLY A 237 -1.55 -21.27 -4.51
C GLY A 237 -1.43 -21.90 -3.13
N THR A 238 -1.56 -21.07 -2.11
CA THR A 238 -1.59 -21.48 -0.70
C THR A 238 -2.54 -20.58 0.09
N SER A 239 -3.03 -21.08 1.23
CA SER A 239 -4.03 -20.35 2.01
C SER A 239 -3.41 -19.21 2.80
N VAL A 240 -4.16 -18.12 2.99
CA VAL A 240 -3.90 -17.17 4.08
C VAL A 240 -3.92 -17.88 5.43
N ARG A 241 -3.33 -17.26 6.46
CA ARG A 241 -3.42 -17.69 7.85
C ARG A 241 -4.12 -16.62 8.68
N LEU A 242 -4.99 -17.07 9.59
CA LEU A 242 -5.53 -16.27 10.68
C LEU A 242 -5.06 -16.89 12.00
N TRP A 243 -4.28 -16.12 12.75
CA TRP A 243 -3.76 -16.50 14.04
C TRP A 243 -4.54 -15.76 15.13
N HIS A 244 -5.30 -16.50 15.96
CA HIS A 244 -6.03 -15.94 17.08
C HIS A 244 -5.12 -15.78 18.31
N ASN A 245 -5.11 -14.59 18.89
CA ASN A 245 -4.32 -14.24 20.07
C ASN A 245 -5.04 -14.67 21.35
N ARG A 246 -4.45 -15.59 22.10
CA ARG A 246 -5.03 -16.10 23.37
C ARG A 246 -4.90 -15.13 24.55
N GLY A 247 -4.12 -14.04 24.40
CA GLY A 247 -3.88 -13.05 25.45
C GLY A 247 -2.92 -13.51 26.55
N ASP A 248 -2.20 -14.60 26.32
CA ASP A 248 -1.14 -15.12 27.19
C ASP A 248 0.24 -15.10 26.51
N GLY A 249 0.36 -14.32 25.42
CA GLY A 249 1.54 -14.24 24.57
C GLY A 249 1.62 -15.36 23.54
N THR A 250 0.56 -16.18 23.39
CA THR A 250 0.52 -17.27 22.40
C THR A 250 -0.64 -17.14 21.43
N PHE A 251 -0.48 -17.74 20.26
CA PHE A 251 -1.46 -17.74 19.19
C PHE A 251 -1.91 -19.16 18.83
N GLU A 252 -3.13 -19.27 18.27
CA GLU A 252 -3.61 -20.50 17.65
C GLU A 252 -4.04 -20.28 16.21
N ASP A 253 -3.84 -21.29 15.35
CA ASP A 253 -4.30 -21.24 13.96
C ASP A 253 -5.84 -21.36 13.92
N ALA A 254 -6.51 -20.24 13.68
CA ALA A 254 -7.96 -20.16 13.54
C ALA A 254 -8.44 -20.27 12.09
N THR A 255 -7.56 -20.38 11.10
CA THR A 255 -7.82 -20.26 9.65
C THR A 255 -9.01 -21.11 9.18
N GLN A 256 -9.02 -22.40 9.48
CA GLN A 256 -10.11 -23.28 9.06
C GLN A 256 -11.41 -23.01 9.86
N LYS A 257 -11.29 -22.85 11.15
CA LYS A 257 -12.43 -22.59 12.06
C LYS A 257 -13.12 -21.29 11.71
N ALA A 258 -12.36 -20.27 11.36
CA ALA A 258 -12.89 -18.95 10.98
C ALA A 258 -13.39 -18.89 9.53
N GLY A 259 -13.13 -19.90 8.69
CA GLY A 259 -13.63 -19.95 7.30
C GLY A 259 -12.76 -19.24 6.27
N LEU A 260 -11.46 -19.01 6.57
CA LEU A 260 -10.53 -18.35 5.64
C LEU A 260 -9.69 -19.34 4.80
N TYR A 261 -9.78 -20.64 5.06
CA TYR A 261 -8.93 -21.62 4.38
C TYR A 261 -9.25 -21.78 2.90
N ASP A 262 -8.33 -21.35 2.03
CA ASP A 262 -8.44 -21.47 0.57
C ASP A 262 -7.07 -21.68 -0.08
N ILE A 263 -6.79 -22.91 -0.51
CA ILE A 263 -5.51 -23.30 -1.16
C ILE A 263 -5.38 -22.80 -2.62
N THR A 264 -6.39 -22.15 -3.17
CA THR A 264 -6.35 -21.60 -4.53
C THR A 264 -5.83 -20.16 -4.54
N SER A 265 -5.79 -19.51 -3.40
CA SER A 265 -5.33 -18.13 -3.24
C SER A 265 -3.84 -17.99 -3.57
N LYS A 266 -3.48 -16.83 -4.15
CA LYS A 266 -2.12 -16.39 -4.42
C LYS A 266 -1.97 -14.98 -3.89
N SER A 267 -1.97 -14.87 -2.56
CA SER A 267 -2.24 -13.64 -1.86
C SER A 267 -1.01 -12.77 -1.73
N LEU A 268 -1.13 -11.48 -2.03
CA LEU A 268 -0.05 -10.50 -1.95
C LEU A 268 -0.36 -9.35 -0.99
N GLY A 269 -1.56 -8.79 -1.00
CA GLY A 269 -1.95 -7.68 -0.13
C GLY A 269 -3.06 -8.08 0.84
N VAL A 270 -3.09 -7.41 1.99
CA VAL A 270 -4.12 -7.54 3.03
C VAL A 270 -4.60 -6.15 3.42
N ALA A 271 -5.91 -5.93 3.43
CA ALA A 271 -6.52 -4.76 4.05
C ALA A 271 -7.62 -5.18 5.00
N VAL A 272 -7.74 -4.44 6.11
CA VAL A 272 -8.78 -4.64 7.13
C VAL A 272 -9.63 -3.38 7.22
N PHE A 273 -10.93 -3.51 7.04
CA PHE A 273 -11.89 -2.41 7.11
C PHE A 273 -13.32 -2.96 7.24
N ASP A 274 -14.26 -2.11 7.60
CA ASP A 274 -15.68 -2.46 7.63
C ASP A 274 -16.31 -2.22 6.24
N ALA A 275 -16.40 -3.27 5.44
CA ALA A 275 -16.83 -3.20 4.04
C ALA A 275 -18.32 -2.95 3.87
N ASN A 276 -19.14 -3.42 4.81
CA ASN A 276 -20.60 -3.40 4.76
C ASN A 276 -21.24 -2.47 5.79
N GLN A 277 -20.42 -1.75 6.59
CA GLN A 277 -20.84 -0.80 7.62
C GLN A 277 -21.67 -1.44 8.75
N ASP A 278 -21.39 -2.71 9.09
CA ASP A 278 -22.03 -3.41 10.23
C ASP A 278 -21.24 -3.25 11.55
N GLY A 279 -20.10 -2.60 11.46
CA GLY A 279 -19.22 -2.30 12.56
C GLY A 279 -18.16 -3.38 12.84
N TRP A 280 -18.14 -4.51 12.16
CA TRP A 280 -17.13 -5.56 12.33
C TRP A 280 -16.00 -5.42 11.30
N PRO A 281 -14.75 -5.72 11.68
CA PRO A 281 -13.65 -5.66 10.71
C PRO A 281 -13.74 -6.85 9.74
N ASP A 282 -13.80 -6.53 8.45
CA ASP A 282 -13.71 -7.47 7.34
C ASP A 282 -12.28 -7.55 6.83
N ILE A 283 -11.94 -8.65 6.13
CA ILE A 283 -10.61 -8.89 5.60
C ILE A 283 -10.67 -8.98 4.08
N LEU A 284 -9.96 -8.08 3.39
CA LEU A 284 -9.77 -8.11 1.96
C LEU A 284 -8.38 -8.63 1.63
N ILE A 285 -8.33 -9.60 0.72
CA ILE A 285 -7.10 -10.19 0.19
C ILE A 285 -7.01 -9.91 -1.30
N SER A 286 -5.98 -9.16 -1.71
CA SER A 286 -5.63 -9.04 -3.13
C SER A 286 -4.85 -10.28 -3.57
N ASN A 287 -5.28 -10.87 -4.69
CA ASN A 287 -4.68 -12.08 -5.25
C ASN A 287 -4.06 -11.81 -6.62
N ASP A 288 -2.91 -12.40 -6.85
CA ASP A 288 -2.23 -12.35 -8.14
C ASP A 288 -2.79 -13.42 -9.08
N THR A 289 -3.44 -12.99 -10.17
CA THR A 289 -4.06 -13.85 -11.19
C THR A 289 -5.16 -14.79 -10.68
N GLN A 290 -5.65 -14.54 -9.49
CA GLN A 290 -6.80 -15.22 -8.90
C GLN A 290 -7.84 -14.19 -8.43
N PRO A 291 -9.12 -14.58 -8.27
CA PRO A 291 -10.13 -13.68 -7.74
C PRO A 291 -9.72 -13.10 -6.38
N ASN A 292 -9.87 -11.78 -6.20
CA ASN A 292 -9.73 -11.18 -4.88
C ASN A 292 -10.78 -11.75 -3.93
N LYS A 293 -10.43 -11.84 -2.65
CA LYS A 293 -11.32 -12.41 -1.61
C LYS A 293 -11.71 -11.33 -0.62
N LEU A 294 -13.01 -11.20 -0.38
CA LEU A 294 -13.56 -10.38 0.70
C LEU A 294 -14.22 -11.30 1.71
N TYR A 295 -13.58 -11.45 2.87
CA TYR A 295 -14.07 -12.22 3.98
C TYR A 295 -14.84 -11.28 4.92
N VAL A 296 -16.19 -11.34 4.83
CA VAL A 296 -17.07 -10.55 5.67
C VAL A 296 -17.25 -11.22 7.01
N ASN A 297 -17.01 -10.48 8.10
CA ASN A 297 -17.10 -10.95 9.47
C ASN A 297 -18.54 -11.19 9.89
N ASN A 298 -18.86 -12.35 10.42
CA ASN A 298 -20.21 -12.71 10.88
C ASN A 298 -20.50 -12.26 12.34
N GLY A 299 -19.56 -11.59 13.02
CA GLY A 299 -19.68 -11.16 14.41
C GLY A 299 -19.68 -12.30 15.44
N ASN A 300 -19.21 -13.48 15.06
CA ASN A 300 -19.19 -14.69 15.89
C ASN A 300 -17.86 -15.47 15.81
N GLY A 301 -16.79 -14.79 15.40
CA GLY A 301 -15.47 -15.39 15.21
C GLY A 301 -15.32 -16.17 13.91
N THR A 302 -16.26 -16.03 12.96
CA THR A 302 -16.19 -16.64 11.63
C THR A 302 -16.44 -15.62 10.53
N PHE A 303 -16.02 -15.96 9.30
CA PHE A 303 -16.16 -15.12 8.12
C PHE A 303 -16.93 -15.84 7.01
N THR A 304 -17.57 -15.05 6.15
CA THR A 304 -18.19 -15.52 4.91
C THR A 304 -17.48 -14.86 3.71
N GLU A 305 -16.94 -15.66 2.78
CA GLU A 305 -16.31 -15.14 1.57
C GLU A 305 -17.39 -14.56 0.63
N LYS A 306 -17.22 -13.28 0.25
CA LYS A 306 -18.18 -12.48 -0.55
C LYS A 306 -17.56 -11.85 -1.79
N GLY A 307 -16.29 -12.05 -2.09
CA GLY A 307 -15.57 -11.33 -3.16
C GLY A 307 -16.31 -11.29 -4.50
N VAL A 308 -16.87 -12.43 -4.93
CA VAL A 308 -17.67 -12.49 -6.18
C VAL A 308 -18.99 -11.73 -6.05
N THR A 309 -19.71 -11.92 -4.96
CA THR A 309 -21.04 -11.30 -4.78
C THR A 309 -20.97 -9.82 -4.45
N SER A 310 -19.86 -9.37 -3.90
CA SER A 310 -19.61 -7.95 -3.65
C SER A 310 -19.09 -7.18 -4.87
N GLY A 311 -18.69 -7.85 -5.95
CA GLY A 311 -18.17 -7.23 -7.15
C GLY A 311 -16.66 -6.95 -7.16
N ILE A 312 -15.91 -7.33 -6.09
CA ILE A 312 -14.48 -6.99 -5.95
C ILE A 312 -13.53 -8.07 -6.50
N ALA A 313 -14.07 -9.27 -6.83
CA ALA A 313 -13.27 -10.43 -7.24
C ALA A 313 -12.65 -10.30 -8.65
N TYR A 314 -13.33 -9.60 -9.55
CA TYR A 314 -13.01 -9.54 -10.98
C TYR A 314 -13.13 -8.10 -11.51
N ASN A 315 -12.53 -7.87 -12.68
CA ASN A 315 -12.79 -6.67 -13.46
C ASN A 315 -14.16 -6.73 -14.18
N GLU A 316 -14.50 -5.70 -14.95
CA GLU A 316 -15.75 -5.58 -15.71
C GLU A 316 -15.93 -6.66 -16.79
N ASP A 317 -14.84 -7.28 -17.24
CA ASP A 317 -14.84 -8.40 -18.21
C ASP A 317 -14.95 -9.77 -17.54
N GLY A 318 -15.04 -9.84 -16.21
CA GLY A 318 -15.06 -11.08 -15.45
C GLY A 318 -13.69 -11.77 -15.34
N ILE A 319 -12.59 -11.02 -15.49
CA ILE A 319 -11.22 -11.54 -15.45
C ILE A 319 -10.60 -11.17 -14.09
N ALA A 320 -9.96 -12.15 -13.43
CA ALA A 320 -9.14 -11.89 -12.27
C ALA A 320 -7.86 -11.15 -12.69
N ARG A 321 -7.62 -9.97 -12.13
CA ARG A 321 -6.37 -9.23 -12.32
C ARG A 321 -5.24 -9.78 -11.45
N ALA A 322 -4.02 -9.38 -11.75
CA ALA A 322 -2.85 -9.66 -10.91
C ALA A 322 -2.75 -8.61 -9.79
N GLY A 323 -3.53 -8.80 -8.73
CA GLY A 323 -3.61 -7.87 -7.61
C GLY A 323 -2.42 -8.00 -6.65
N MET A 324 -1.77 -6.86 -6.31
CA MET A 324 -0.61 -6.79 -5.42
C MET A 324 -0.91 -6.00 -4.15
N GLY A 325 -0.53 -4.73 -4.09
CA GLY A 325 -0.85 -3.87 -2.95
C GLY A 325 -2.33 -3.51 -2.89
N VAL A 326 -2.81 -3.22 -1.69
CA VAL A 326 -4.20 -2.83 -1.43
C VAL A 326 -4.26 -1.78 -0.35
N ASP A 327 -5.14 -0.80 -0.51
CA ASP A 327 -5.47 0.16 0.53
C ASP A 327 -6.93 0.61 0.45
N THR A 328 -7.44 1.21 1.54
CA THR A 328 -8.84 1.65 1.65
C THR A 328 -8.94 3.06 2.20
N ALA A 329 -9.89 3.84 1.71
CA ALA A 329 -10.24 5.15 2.25
C ALA A 329 -11.66 5.56 1.86
N ASP A 330 -12.28 6.40 2.66
CA ASP A 330 -13.47 7.18 2.28
C ASP A 330 -13.03 8.39 1.43
N TYR A 331 -12.59 8.12 0.19
CA TYR A 331 -11.98 9.14 -0.66
C TYR A 331 -12.98 10.16 -1.24
N ASP A 332 -14.25 9.84 -1.22
CA ASP A 332 -15.32 10.69 -1.73
C ASP A 332 -16.21 11.29 -0.61
N ARG A 333 -15.87 11.01 0.65
CA ARG A 333 -16.62 11.40 1.86
C ARG A 333 -18.06 10.88 1.86
N SER A 334 -18.30 9.73 1.24
CA SER A 334 -19.60 9.05 1.26
C SER A 334 -19.91 8.42 2.62
N GLY A 335 -18.91 8.27 3.47
CA GLY A 335 -18.98 7.55 4.74
C GLY A 335 -18.73 6.04 4.61
N ALA A 336 -18.33 5.55 3.42
CA ALA A 336 -17.99 4.15 3.17
C ALA A 336 -16.56 4.05 2.62
N ALA A 337 -15.74 3.18 3.18
CA ALA A 337 -14.39 2.98 2.69
C ALA A 337 -14.40 2.25 1.33
N SER A 338 -13.81 2.89 0.33
CA SER A 338 -13.56 2.36 -1.00
C SER A 338 -12.16 1.76 -1.08
N VAL A 339 -11.84 1.00 -2.14
CA VAL A 339 -10.63 0.17 -2.23
C VAL A 339 -9.81 0.50 -3.46
N VAL A 340 -8.49 0.62 -3.31
CA VAL A 340 -7.55 0.57 -4.42
C VAL A 340 -6.77 -0.75 -4.38
N ILE A 341 -6.58 -1.40 -5.55
CA ILE A 341 -5.70 -2.56 -5.72
C ILE A 341 -4.77 -2.28 -6.89
N THR A 342 -3.46 -2.38 -6.65
CA THR A 342 -2.46 -2.26 -7.72
C THR A 342 -2.38 -3.54 -8.53
N ASN A 343 -2.14 -3.40 -9.84
CA ASN A 343 -2.15 -4.53 -10.76
C ASN A 343 -0.92 -4.54 -11.68
N PHE A 344 -0.79 -5.62 -12.45
CA PHE A 344 0.28 -5.81 -13.42
C PHE A 344 0.14 -4.85 -14.62
N SER A 345 1.23 -4.57 -15.31
CA SER A 345 1.23 -3.79 -16.55
C SER A 345 0.25 -4.36 -17.59
N ASN A 346 -0.40 -3.48 -18.35
CA ASN A 346 -1.55 -3.78 -19.25
C ASN A 346 -2.85 -4.23 -18.53
N GLN A 347 -2.85 -4.12 -17.21
CA GLN A 347 -4.05 -4.26 -16.38
C GLN A 347 -4.10 -2.99 -15.53
N MET A 348 -4.90 -2.01 -15.88
CA MET A 348 -4.98 -0.81 -15.03
C MET A 348 -5.24 -1.20 -13.57
N LEU A 349 -4.80 -0.40 -12.60
CA LEU A 349 -5.14 -0.63 -11.21
C LEU A 349 -6.67 -0.70 -11.05
N ALA A 350 -7.17 -1.31 -9.98
CA ALA A 350 -8.59 -1.29 -9.66
C ALA A 350 -8.87 -0.17 -8.64
N LEU A 351 -9.94 0.58 -8.85
CA LEU A 351 -10.47 1.59 -7.93
C LEU A 351 -11.94 1.24 -7.64
N TYR A 352 -12.15 0.41 -6.64
CA TYR A 352 -13.47 -0.07 -6.28
C TYR A 352 -14.18 0.92 -5.36
N HIS A 353 -15.15 1.65 -5.89
CA HIS A 353 -16.04 2.49 -5.13
C HIS A 353 -17.01 1.62 -4.32
N ASN A 354 -17.17 1.95 -3.03
CA ASN A 354 -18.12 1.25 -2.15
C ASN A 354 -19.51 1.88 -2.26
N GLU A 355 -20.44 1.15 -2.87
CA GLU A 355 -21.85 1.58 -3.06
C GLU A 355 -22.66 1.53 -1.75
N ARG A 356 -21.98 1.40 -0.59
CA ARG A 356 -22.62 1.05 0.70
C ARG A 356 -23.34 -0.29 0.61
N ASN A 357 -23.48 -1.03 1.61
CA ASN A 357 -24.01 -2.42 1.64
C ASN A 357 -23.00 -3.51 1.20
N GLY A 358 -21.71 -3.25 1.21
CA GLY A 358 -20.67 -4.22 0.83
C GLY A 358 -20.67 -4.58 -0.67
N LEU A 359 -21.19 -3.69 -1.53
CA LEU A 359 -21.12 -3.80 -2.98
C LEU A 359 -20.09 -2.81 -3.51
N PHE A 360 -19.29 -3.24 -4.47
CA PHE A 360 -18.21 -2.47 -5.06
C PHE A 360 -18.32 -2.39 -6.58
N VAL A 361 -18.03 -1.20 -7.12
CA VAL A 361 -17.98 -0.94 -8.56
C VAL A 361 -16.59 -0.43 -8.92
N ASP A 362 -15.94 -1.06 -9.91
CA ASP A 362 -14.63 -0.60 -10.40
C ASP A 362 -14.80 0.67 -11.25
N GLU A 363 -14.31 1.80 -10.73
CA GLU A 363 -14.33 3.10 -11.42
C GLU A 363 -13.04 3.39 -12.21
N ALA A 364 -12.00 2.56 -12.06
CA ALA A 364 -10.73 2.77 -12.74
C ALA A 364 -10.87 2.97 -14.26
N PRO A 365 -11.70 2.20 -15.00
CA PRO A 365 -11.85 2.36 -16.44
C PRO A 365 -12.35 3.74 -16.89
N LYS A 366 -12.97 4.51 -15.99
CA LYS A 366 -13.54 5.84 -16.26
C LYS A 366 -12.73 6.98 -15.62
N SER A 367 -11.63 6.66 -14.94
CA SER A 367 -10.83 7.60 -14.16
C SER A 367 -9.44 7.82 -14.74
N ASP A 368 -8.84 8.98 -14.45
CA ASP A 368 -7.43 9.24 -14.78
C ASP A 368 -6.50 8.25 -14.06
N VAL A 369 -6.89 7.75 -12.89
CA VAL A 369 -6.16 6.76 -12.10
C VAL A 369 -5.96 5.47 -12.90
N GLY A 370 -7.03 4.93 -13.48
CA GLY A 370 -6.95 3.73 -14.33
C GLY A 370 -6.16 3.97 -15.61
N HIS A 371 -6.42 5.09 -16.31
CA HIS A 371 -5.77 5.38 -17.58
C HIS A 371 -4.25 5.56 -17.44
N ALA A 372 -3.80 6.29 -16.41
CA ALA A 372 -2.38 6.54 -16.16
C ALA A 372 -1.63 5.26 -15.76
N SER A 373 -2.29 4.37 -15.00
CA SER A 373 -1.66 3.14 -14.48
C SER A 373 -1.63 1.98 -15.47
N LEU A 374 -2.24 2.09 -16.65
CA LEU A 374 -2.39 0.98 -17.60
C LEU A 374 -1.06 0.32 -18.00
N LEU A 375 0.01 1.10 -18.16
CA LEU A 375 1.31 0.61 -18.62
C LEU A 375 2.32 0.36 -17.50
N THR A 376 1.99 0.73 -16.27
CA THR A 376 2.86 0.52 -15.11
C THR A 376 2.46 -0.72 -14.33
N LEU A 377 3.42 -1.30 -13.62
CA LEU A 377 3.22 -2.39 -12.69
C LEU A 377 3.29 -1.83 -11.27
N GLY A 378 2.14 -1.72 -10.61
CA GLY A 378 2.05 -1.15 -9.27
C GLY A 378 2.21 -2.19 -8.17
N PHE A 379 2.93 -1.83 -7.09
CA PHE A 379 3.07 -2.63 -5.88
C PHE A 379 2.52 -1.88 -4.66
N GLY A 380 3.35 -1.14 -3.94
CA GLY A 380 2.89 -0.36 -2.79
C GLY A 380 1.87 0.72 -3.19
N CYS A 381 0.82 0.87 -2.40
CA CYS A 381 -0.17 1.92 -2.60
C CYS A 381 -0.79 2.33 -1.27
N PHE A 382 -1.14 3.59 -1.15
CA PHE A 382 -1.88 4.06 0.01
C PHE A 382 -2.61 5.37 -0.29
N PHE A 383 -3.71 5.56 0.42
CA PHE A 383 -4.38 6.84 0.50
C PHE A 383 -3.80 7.67 1.65
N PHE A 384 -3.46 8.93 1.37
CA PHE A 384 -2.99 9.89 2.35
C PHE A 384 -3.31 11.31 1.87
N ASP A 385 -3.32 12.27 2.76
CA ASP A 385 -3.59 13.67 2.43
C ASP A 385 -2.24 14.42 2.41
N TYR A 386 -1.57 14.45 1.22
CA TYR A 386 -0.21 14.99 1.14
C TYR A 386 -0.15 16.51 1.23
N ASP A 387 -1.18 17.22 0.80
CA ASP A 387 -1.23 18.69 0.83
C ASP A 387 -2.11 19.24 1.96
N LEU A 388 -2.65 18.35 2.80
CA LEU A 388 -3.47 18.65 3.99
C LEU A 388 -4.75 19.45 3.67
N ASP A 389 -5.31 19.25 2.47
CA ASP A 389 -6.57 19.89 2.06
C ASP A 389 -7.81 19.15 2.58
N GLY A 390 -7.59 18.03 3.26
CA GLY A 390 -8.61 17.19 3.90
C GLY A 390 -9.17 16.10 2.99
N TRP A 391 -8.71 15.98 1.74
CA TRP A 391 -9.12 14.91 0.82
C TRP A 391 -8.01 13.87 0.69
N PRO A 392 -8.34 12.57 0.77
CA PRO A 392 -7.35 11.51 0.58
C PRO A 392 -6.85 11.47 -0.86
N ASP A 393 -5.56 11.70 -1.06
CA ASP A 393 -4.82 11.50 -2.29
C ASP A 393 -4.34 10.07 -2.41
N LEU A 394 -3.89 9.65 -3.60
CA LEU A 394 -3.47 8.28 -3.84
C LEU A 394 -2.03 8.22 -4.34
N TYR A 395 -1.17 7.50 -3.62
CA TYR A 395 0.21 7.18 -4.03
C TYR A 395 0.32 5.74 -4.50
N ILE A 396 1.11 5.50 -5.58
CA ILE A 396 1.44 4.18 -6.11
C ILE A 396 2.94 4.07 -6.35
N ALA A 397 3.56 3.06 -5.79
CA ALA A 397 4.95 2.66 -6.03
C ALA A 397 5.00 1.65 -7.18
N ASN A 398 5.67 2.01 -8.28
CA ASN A 398 5.72 1.21 -9.51
C ASN A 398 7.11 0.62 -9.76
N GLY A 399 7.14 -0.50 -10.48
CA GLY A 399 8.38 -1.12 -10.95
C GLY A 399 8.16 -2.53 -11.47
N HIS A 400 8.54 -2.77 -12.72
CA HIS A 400 8.33 -4.06 -13.37
C HIS A 400 9.18 -5.18 -12.75
N ILE A 401 8.78 -6.44 -12.96
CA ILE A 401 9.51 -7.61 -12.46
C ILE A 401 10.61 -8.07 -13.43
N GLU A 402 10.48 -7.81 -14.73
CA GLU A 402 11.37 -8.31 -15.78
C GLU A 402 12.25 -7.19 -16.33
N ASP A 403 13.57 -7.31 -16.16
CA ASP A 403 14.56 -6.31 -16.58
C ASP A 403 14.72 -6.20 -18.10
N ALA A 404 14.28 -7.20 -18.85
CA ALA A 404 14.31 -7.23 -20.31
C ALA A 404 12.95 -6.97 -20.97
N ILE A 405 11.95 -6.49 -20.22
CA ILE A 405 10.55 -6.34 -20.69
C ILE A 405 10.44 -5.50 -21.97
N GLU A 406 11.23 -4.47 -22.14
CA GLU A 406 11.21 -3.57 -23.30
C GLU A 406 11.48 -4.29 -24.63
N ARG A 407 12.11 -5.48 -24.60
CA ARG A 407 12.34 -6.29 -25.80
C ARG A 407 11.05 -6.84 -26.42
N VAL A 408 10.06 -7.11 -25.59
CA VAL A 408 8.77 -7.69 -26.02
C VAL A 408 7.62 -6.70 -25.88
N GLN A 409 7.75 -5.72 -25.00
CA GLN A 409 6.78 -4.65 -24.76
C GLN A 409 7.47 -3.28 -24.70
N PRO A 410 7.78 -2.65 -25.86
CA PRO A 410 8.59 -1.43 -25.91
C PRO A 410 8.03 -0.20 -25.15
N ARG A 411 6.78 -0.24 -24.72
CA ARG A 411 6.12 0.84 -23.97
C ARG A 411 6.11 0.60 -22.45
N VAL A 412 6.53 -0.57 -22.02
CA VAL A 412 6.61 -0.97 -20.61
C VAL A 412 8.07 -0.95 -20.20
N HIS A 413 8.39 -0.36 -19.06
CA HIS A 413 9.76 -0.17 -18.60
C HIS A 413 10.04 -0.98 -17.34
N PHE A 414 11.31 -1.37 -17.11
CA PHE A 414 11.70 -2.08 -15.90
C PHE A 414 11.64 -1.17 -14.66
N ALA A 415 12.30 -0.01 -14.76
CA ALA A 415 12.18 1.04 -13.74
C ALA A 415 11.06 2.02 -14.16
N GLU A 416 10.12 2.25 -13.28
CA GLU A 416 8.91 3.02 -13.54
C GLU A 416 8.78 4.19 -12.57
N PRO A 417 8.24 5.36 -13.01
CA PRO A 417 7.93 6.45 -12.09
C PRO A 417 6.78 6.04 -11.16
N PRO A 418 6.71 6.58 -9.94
CA PRO A 418 5.52 6.44 -9.11
C PRO A 418 4.33 7.17 -9.76
N HIS A 419 3.13 6.93 -9.27
CA HIS A 419 1.99 7.81 -9.48
C HIS A 419 1.62 8.50 -8.16
N LEU A 420 1.36 9.79 -8.21
CA LEU A 420 0.66 10.53 -7.17
C LEU A 420 -0.55 11.20 -7.80
N PHE A 421 -1.72 10.82 -7.36
CA PHE A 421 -2.99 11.36 -7.80
C PHE A 421 -3.57 12.24 -6.71
N ARG A 422 -3.70 13.54 -7.00
CA ARG A 422 -4.40 14.48 -6.14
C ARG A 422 -5.90 14.29 -6.28
N ASN A 423 -6.60 14.20 -5.18
CA ASN A 423 -8.06 14.20 -5.12
C ASN A 423 -8.58 15.63 -5.24
N LEU A 424 -9.25 15.96 -6.35
CA LEU A 424 -9.80 17.29 -6.63
C LEU A 424 -11.15 17.55 -5.96
N THR A 425 -11.57 16.70 -5.04
CA THR A 425 -12.86 16.58 -4.35
C THR A 425 -13.75 15.48 -4.93
N GLY A 426 -14.46 14.77 -4.02
CA GLY A 426 -15.49 13.80 -4.40
C GLY A 426 -14.99 12.63 -5.26
N GLY A 427 -13.72 12.21 -5.09
CA GLY A 427 -13.15 11.06 -5.80
C GLY A 427 -12.72 11.34 -7.25
N THR A 428 -12.66 12.60 -7.66
CA THR A 428 -12.04 12.97 -8.94
C THR A 428 -10.55 13.17 -8.75
N PHE A 429 -9.75 12.34 -9.39
CA PHE A 429 -8.29 12.34 -9.25
C PHE A 429 -7.59 12.98 -10.44
N GLN A 430 -6.47 13.66 -10.18
CA GLN A 430 -5.56 14.22 -11.19
C GLN A 430 -4.14 13.77 -10.89
N GLU A 431 -3.43 13.26 -11.89
CA GLU A 431 -2.02 12.90 -11.72
C GLU A 431 -1.15 14.16 -11.59
N VAL A 432 -0.37 14.24 -10.49
CA VAL A 432 0.48 15.38 -10.15
C VAL A 432 1.95 15.02 -9.97
N THR A 433 2.35 13.78 -10.19
CA THR A 433 3.70 13.22 -9.97
C THR A 433 4.82 14.15 -10.45
N GLN A 434 4.71 14.67 -11.68
CA GLN A 434 5.76 15.49 -12.28
C GLN A 434 5.95 16.86 -11.60
N SER A 435 4.94 17.37 -10.89
CA SER A 435 5.01 18.62 -10.14
C SER A 435 5.57 18.46 -8.73
N MET A 436 5.79 17.24 -8.27
CA MET A 436 6.25 16.92 -6.91
C MET A 436 7.77 16.90 -6.74
N GLY A 437 8.52 17.20 -7.78
CA GLY A 437 9.98 17.23 -7.77
C GLY A 437 10.60 16.12 -8.61
N ALA A 438 11.77 16.42 -9.22
CA ALA A 438 12.43 15.50 -10.14
C ALA A 438 12.90 14.20 -9.47
N ALA A 439 13.33 14.28 -8.21
CA ALA A 439 13.73 13.09 -7.44
C ALA A 439 12.55 12.18 -7.15
N PHE A 440 11.38 12.76 -6.80
CA PHE A 440 10.15 12.02 -6.55
C PHE A 440 9.66 11.31 -7.82
N ALA A 441 9.60 12.02 -8.94
CA ALA A 441 9.16 11.49 -10.23
C ALA A 441 10.17 10.55 -10.92
N SER A 442 11.35 10.33 -10.35
CA SER A 442 12.36 9.46 -10.96
C SER A 442 11.94 7.99 -10.97
N PRO A 443 12.12 7.27 -12.10
CA PRO A 443 11.80 5.85 -12.19
C PRO A 443 12.58 4.98 -11.22
N ARG A 444 11.93 3.98 -10.63
CA ARG A 444 12.48 2.98 -9.70
C ARG A 444 11.89 1.60 -9.98
N VAL A 445 12.51 0.57 -9.43
CA VAL A 445 11.91 -0.77 -9.35
C VAL A 445 11.32 -0.89 -7.93
N ALA A 446 10.30 -0.08 -7.67
CA ALA A 446 9.73 0.04 -6.34
C ALA A 446 8.89 -1.19 -5.95
N ARG A 447 8.76 -1.43 -4.62
CA ARG A 447 7.94 -2.48 -4.03
C ARG A 447 7.12 -1.91 -2.87
N GLY A 448 7.55 -2.16 -1.64
CA GLY A 448 6.89 -1.62 -0.47
C GLY A 448 6.98 -0.10 -0.39
N ALA A 449 5.93 0.51 0.14
CA ALA A 449 5.89 1.93 0.44
C ALA A 449 5.00 2.19 1.66
N ALA A 450 5.36 3.19 2.46
CA ALA A 450 4.64 3.61 3.65
C ALA A 450 4.71 5.12 3.83
N TYR A 451 3.78 5.69 4.59
CA TYR A 451 3.80 7.10 4.99
C TYR A 451 3.91 7.25 6.51
N GLY A 452 4.52 8.35 6.93
CA GLY A 452 4.63 8.76 8.33
C GLY A 452 5.22 10.15 8.43
N ASP A 453 5.02 10.83 9.54
CA ASP A 453 5.56 12.16 9.80
C ASP A 453 6.84 12.04 10.64
N ILE A 454 8.00 12.15 9.98
CA ILE A 454 9.32 11.93 10.59
C ILE A 454 9.84 13.14 11.38
N ASN A 455 9.24 14.31 11.21
CA ASN A 455 9.73 15.56 11.83
C ASN A 455 8.67 16.23 12.70
N ASN A 456 7.53 15.56 12.91
CA ASN A 456 6.40 16.03 13.73
C ASN A 456 5.87 17.41 13.29
N ASP A 457 5.91 17.73 11.98
CA ASP A 457 5.37 18.98 11.43
C ASP A 457 3.93 18.84 10.90
N GLY A 458 3.39 17.61 10.92
CA GLY A 458 2.03 17.27 10.53
C GLY A 458 1.85 17.07 9.02
N ALA A 459 2.90 17.17 8.21
CA ALA A 459 2.90 16.75 6.82
C ALA A 459 3.42 15.31 6.71
N LEU A 460 2.78 14.48 5.90
CA LEU A 460 3.14 13.07 5.79
C LEU A 460 4.27 12.88 4.78
N ASP A 461 5.35 12.25 5.24
CA ASP A 461 6.52 11.86 4.46
C ASP A 461 6.32 10.47 3.85
N VAL A 462 7.11 10.12 2.83
CA VAL A 462 6.97 8.85 2.10
C VAL A 462 8.27 8.06 2.11
N LEU A 463 8.20 6.80 2.52
CA LEU A 463 9.29 5.84 2.49
C LEU A 463 9.02 4.78 1.42
N VAL A 464 9.98 4.54 0.54
CA VAL A 464 9.85 3.61 -0.59
C VAL A 464 11.00 2.63 -0.61
N ALA A 465 10.69 1.34 -0.74
CA ALA A 465 11.67 0.30 -0.97
C ALA A 465 11.88 0.05 -2.46
N THR A 466 13.13 -0.21 -2.86
CA THR A 466 13.49 -0.57 -4.23
C THR A 466 14.04 -2.00 -4.27
N ASN A 467 13.48 -2.83 -5.13
CA ASN A 467 13.95 -4.21 -5.29
C ASN A 467 15.38 -4.25 -5.83
N GLY A 468 16.27 -4.91 -5.09
CA GLY A 468 17.70 -4.97 -5.43
C GLY A 468 18.41 -3.62 -5.39
N GLY A 469 17.80 -2.58 -4.81
CA GLY A 469 18.29 -1.20 -4.78
C GLY A 469 18.15 -0.50 -3.42
N PRO A 470 18.52 0.80 -3.36
CA PRO A 470 18.42 1.58 -2.12
C PRO A 470 16.96 1.88 -1.76
N ALA A 471 16.66 1.97 -0.47
CA ALA A 471 15.44 2.62 0.00
C ALA A 471 15.52 4.13 -0.24
N THR A 472 14.37 4.79 -0.34
CA THR A 472 14.29 6.25 -0.52
C THR A 472 13.32 6.83 0.49
N LEU A 473 13.77 7.86 1.22
CA LEU A 473 12.94 8.65 2.14
C LEU A 473 12.68 10.02 1.52
N PHE A 474 11.42 10.31 1.26
CA PHE A 474 10.96 11.58 0.74
C PHE A 474 10.32 12.41 1.84
N ARG A 475 10.88 13.59 2.11
CA ARG A 475 10.28 14.57 2.99
C ARG A 475 9.28 15.42 2.23
N ASN A 476 8.07 15.55 2.77
CA ASN A 476 7.04 16.44 2.28
C ASN A 476 7.31 17.87 2.76
N VAL A 477 7.35 18.82 1.86
CA VAL A 477 7.63 20.22 2.17
C VAL A 477 6.69 21.17 1.45
N GLY A 478 6.48 22.34 2.03
CA GLY A 478 5.82 23.49 1.37
C GLY A 478 4.31 23.59 1.58
N THR A 479 3.64 22.63 2.24
CA THR A 479 2.22 22.83 2.59
C THR A 479 2.06 23.90 3.68
N THR A 480 1.05 24.75 3.50
CA THR A 480 0.67 25.79 4.47
C THR A 480 -0.69 25.51 5.12
N ASN A 481 -1.32 24.41 4.75
CA ASN A 481 -2.59 23.98 5.33
C ASN A 481 -2.40 23.46 6.75
N HIS A 482 -3.43 23.62 7.57
CA HIS A 482 -3.45 23.14 8.94
C HIS A 482 -3.69 21.62 9.00
N SER A 483 -3.26 20.99 10.09
CA SER A 483 -3.52 19.58 10.37
C SER A 483 -3.78 19.31 11.84
N LEU A 484 -4.41 18.16 12.11
CA LEU A 484 -4.57 17.59 13.45
C LEU A 484 -4.15 16.14 13.42
N ARG A 485 -3.24 15.76 14.32
CA ARG A 485 -2.79 14.38 14.47
C ARG A 485 -3.38 13.76 15.72
N ILE A 486 -3.81 12.51 15.64
CA ILE A 486 -4.50 11.80 16.74
C ILE A 486 -3.83 10.44 16.95
N LYS A 487 -3.14 10.30 18.09
CA LYS A 487 -2.63 9.03 18.62
C LYS A 487 -3.67 8.43 19.55
N LEU A 488 -4.04 7.18 19.34
CA LEU A 488 -5.02 6.47 20.17
C LEU A 488 -4.33 5.56 21.18
N ILE A 489 -4.94 5.38 22.34
CA ILE A 489 -4.50 4.43 23.38
C ILE A 489 -5.73 3.71 23.90
N GLY A 490 -5.90 2.45 23.52
CA GLY A 490 -6.95 1.59 24.03
C GLY A 490 -6.74 1.24 25.51
N THR A 491 -7.82 1.02 26.22
CA THR A 491 -7.83 0.53 27.60
C THR A 491 -8.69 -0.71 27.78
N LYS A 492 -9.73 -0.85 26.97
CA LYS A 492 -10.56 -2.03 26.80
C LYS A 492 -10.43 -2.59 25.37
N SER A 493 -10.26 -1.70 24.40
CA SER A 493 -9.80 -2.03 23.06
C SER A 493 -8.31 -2.42 23.10
N ASN A 494 -7.79 -3.01 22.00
CA ASN A 494 -6.36 -3.20 21.86
C ASN A 494 -5.59 -1.89 22.10
N ARG A 495 -4.37 -2.01 22.56
CA ARG A 495 -3.57 -0.88 23.05
C ARG A 495 -3.37 0.23 22.03
N ASP A 496 -3.15 -0.13 20.77
CA ASP A 496 -2.95 0.84 19.68
C ASP A 496 -4.26 1.49 19.22
N GLY A 497 -5.41 0.93 19.60
CA GLY A 497 -6.71 1.36 19.12
C GLY A 497 -6.98 0.99 17.66
N ILE A 498 -6.27 -0.01 17.11
CA ILE A 498 -6.49 -0.54 15.75
C ILE A 498 -7.95 -1.01 15.62
N GLY A 499 -8.62 -0.56 14.55
CA GLY A 499 -10.06 -0.76 14.32
C GLY A 499 -10.93 0.38 14.85
N SER A 500 -10.36 1.43 15.42
CA SER A 500 -11.13 2.63 15.82
C SER A 500 -11.44 3.50 14.63
N ASP A 501 -12.70 3.98 14.55
CA ASP A 501 -13.12 5.00 13.60
C ASP A 501 -13.04 6.39 14.25
N VAL A 502 -12.35 7.30 13.59
CA VAL A 502 -12.22 8.68 14.04
C VAL A 502 -12.86 9.61 13.00
N ARG A 503 -13.87 10.35 13.45
CA ARG A 503 -14.58 11.33 12.64
C ARG A 503 -14.22 12.73 13.12
N VAL A 504 -13.70 13.56 12.22
CA VAL A 504 -13.31 14.95 12.48
C VAL A 504 -14.18 15.88 11.65
N THR A 505 -14.72 16.92 12.28
CA THR A 505 -15.50 17.98 11.63
C THR A 505 -14.74 19.30 11.74
N ALA A 506 -14.48 19.95 10.60
CA ALA A 506 -13.88 21.28 10.51
C ALA A 506 -14.72 22.13 9.54
N GLY A 507 -15.43 23.13 10.08
CA GLY A 507 -16.43 23.90 9.32
C GLY A 507 -17.54 23.00 8.78
N THR A 508 -17.65 22.93 7.45
CA THR A 508 -18.59 22.03 6.76
C THR A 508 -17.99 20.69 6.39
N ASP A 509 -16.66 20.56 6.55
CA ASP A 509 -15.92 19.38 6.14
C ASP A 509 -15.99 18.30 7.21
N VAL A 510 -16.31 17.09 6.80
CA VAL A 510 -16.35 15.91 7.65
C VAL A 510 -15.46 14.85 7.04
N GLN A 511 -14.51 14.36 7.82
CA GLN A 511 -13.59 13.29 7.44
C GLN A 511 -13.76 12.12 8.40
N THR A 512 -13.75 10.90 7.88
CA THR A 512 -13.71 9.69 8.69
C THR A 512 -12.50 8.86 8.30
N LYS A 513 -11.70 8.43 9.28
CA LYS A 513 -10.54 7.55 9.08
C LYS A 513 -10.57 6.44 10.11
N THR A 514 -10.30 5.23 9.67
CA THR A 514 -10.12 4.06 10.55
C THR A 514 -8.63 3.86 10.82
N LEU A 515 -8.23 3.73 12.08
CA LEU A 515 -6.87 3.32 12.44
C LEU A 515 -6.71 1.83 12.15
N ARG A 516 -5.74 1.49 11.30
CA ARG A 516 -5.53 0.12 10.85
C ARG A 516 -4.05 -0.22 10.75
N SER A 517 -3.73 -1.47 10.98
CA SER A 517 -2.51 -2.14 10.56
C SER A 517 -2.80 -2.87 9.26
N GLY A 518 -1.83 -2.94 8.35
CA GLY A 518 -2.00 -3.60 7.07
C GLY A 518 -2.66 -2.70 6.02
N SER A 519 -1.84 -2.27 5.10
CA SER A 519 -2.17 -1.52 3.89
C SER A 519 -0.99 -1.59 2.95
N SER A 520 -1.12 -1.05 1.74
CA SER A 520 -0.02 -1.02 0.79
C SER A 520 0.40 -2.42 0.32
N TYR A 521 1.69 -2.64 0.17
CA TYR A 521 2.31 -3.90 -0.20
C TYR A 521 3.47 -4.18 0.74
N LEU A 522 3.43 -5.28 1.49
CA LEU A 522 4.49 -5.73 2.39
C LEU A 522 4.88 -4.70 3.49
N SER A 523 4.11 -3.66 3.73
CA SER A 523 4.57 -2.48 4.47
C SER A 523 3.59 -2.04 5.54
N SER A 524 4.05 -1.22 6.48
CA SER A 524 3.23 -0.64 7.55
C SER A 524 3.49 0.87 7.66
N SER A 525 2.45 1.67 7.49
CA SER A 525 2.48 3.12 7.77
C SER A 525 2.37 3.39 9.26
N GLU A 526 2.61 4.64 9.68
CA GLU A 526 2.50 5.03 11.09
C GLU A 526 1.10 4.76 11.68
N LEU A 527 1.04 4.40 12.95
CA LEU A 527 -0.21 4.19 13.70
C LEU A 527 -0.74 5.48 14.33
N ILE A 528 -0.68 6.59 13.58
CA ILE A 528 -1.20 7.91 13.97
C ILE A 528 -2.09 8.41 12.84
N LEU A 529 -3.31 8.85 13.18
CA LEU A 529 -4.21 9.42 12.18
C LEU A 529 -3.93 10.91 12.00
N THR A 530 -3.60 11.31 10.77
CA THR A 530 -3.41 12.71 10.37
C THR A 530 -4.62 13.20 9.58
N PHE A 531 -5.24 14.30 10.03
CA PHE A 531 -6.36 14.97 9.38
C PHE A 531 -5.90 16.33 8.85
N GLY A 532 -5.88 16.51 7.54
CA GLY A 532 -5.73 17.82 6.92
C GLY A 532 -6.97 18.67 7.18
N LEU A 533 -6.75 19.91 7.59
CA LEU A 533 -7.82 20.83 7.95
C LEU A 533 -7.91 22.03 6.99
N ALA A 534 -7.16 22.01 5.89
CA ALA A 534 -7.07 23.13 4.95
C ALA A 534 -6.77 24.46 5.68
N SER A 535 -7.64 25.45 5.58
CA SER A 535 -7.50 26.76 6.27
C SER A 535 -8.15 26.79 7.65
N HIS A 536 -8.74 25.70 8.13
CA HIS A 536 -9.40 25.68 9.44
C HIS A 536 -8.38 25.58 10.57
N THR A 537 -8.47 26.48 11.55
CA THR A 537 -7.56 26.54 12.71
C THR A 537 -8.00 25.68 13.89
N GLN A 538 -9.10 24.96 13.75
CA GLN A 538 -9.64 24.02 14.74
C GLN A 538 -10.53 22.96 14.11
N ALA A 539 -10.69 21.83 14.79
CA ALA A 539 -11.77 20.88 14.59
C ALA A 539 -12.89 21.21 15.58
N GLU A 540 -14.10 21.49 15.08
CA GLU A 540 -15.27 21.79 15.92
C GLU A 540 -15.75 20.56 16.67
N ALA A 541 -15.61 19.36 16.08
CA ALA A 541 -15.99 18.10 16.73
C ALA A 541 -15.04 16.97 16.31
N ILE A 542 -14.77 16.08 17.26
CA ILE A 542 -14.10 14.79 17.05
C ILE A 542 -14.97 13.72 17.72
N GLU A 543 -15.33 12.70 16.99
CA GLU A 543 -15.95 11.48 17.51
C GLU A 543 -15.01 10.31 17.27
N ILE A 544 -14.71 9.52 18.32
CA ILE A 544 -13.90 8.32 18.25
C ILE A 544 -14.76 7.14 18.66
N ARG A 545 -14.93 6.19 17.76
CA ARG A 545 -15.61 4.92 18.00
C ARG A 545 -14.58 3.82 18.13
N TRP A 546 -14.42 3.31 19.33
CA TRP A 546 -13.46 2.28 19.66
C TRP A 546 -14.00 0.87 19.34
N PRO A 547 -13.12 -0.11 19.04
CA PRO A 547 -13.52 -1.53 18.85
C PRO A 547 -14.34 -2.10 20.00
N SER A 548 -14.08 -1.64 21.23
CA SER A 548 -14.83 -2.04 22.43
C SER A 548 -16.31 -1.59 22.46
N GLY A 549 -16.73 -0.76 21.47
CA GLY A 549 -18.04 -0.10 21.43
C GLY A 549 -18.12 1.21 22.23
N GLN A 550 -17.04 1.62 22.90
CA GLN A 550 -16.95 2.94 23.54
C GLN A 550 -16.99 4.04 22.47
N VAL A 551 -17.61 5.19 22.81
CA VAL A 551 -17.58 6.41 21.99
C VAL A 551 -17.11 7.57 22.82
N ASP A 552 -16.05 8.24 22.38
CA ASP A 552 -15.52 9.45 22.98
C ASP A 552 -15.74 10.66 22.06
N ASN A 553 -16.10 11.82 22.64
CA ASN A 553 -16.44 13.02 21.89
C ASN A 553 -15.68 14.23 22.44
N PHE A 554 -15.09 15.02 21.53
CA PHE A 554 -14.37 16.24 21.84
C PHE A 554 -14.86 17.41 20.99
N LYS A 555 -14.72 18.64 21.48
CA LYS A 555 -15.14 19.85 20.77
C LYS A 555 -14.05 20.91 20.81
N ASN A 556 -13.99 21.71 19.72
CA ASN A 556 -13.13 22.88 19.62
C ASN A 556 -11.65 22.57 19.90
N ILE A 557 -11.14 21.54 19.24
CA ILE A 557 -9.72 21.14 19.33
C ILE A 557 -8.93 21.97 18.33
N ALA A 558 -7.93 22.70 18.80
CA ALA A 558 -7.07 23.52 17.93
C ALA A 558 -6.32 22.66 16.90
N ALA A 559 -6.07 23.22 15.73
CA ALA A 559 -5.20 22.64 14.72
C ALA A 559 -3.71 22.69 15.13
N ASP A 560 -2.84 22.15 14.31
CA ASP A 560 -1.39 22.15 14.40
C ASP A 560 -0.85 21.57 15.71
N GLN A 561 -1.46 20.48 16.13
CA GLN A 561 -1.02 19.70 17.29
C GLN A 561 -1.25 18.20 17.07
N ILE A 562 -0.50 17.39 17.82
CA ILE A 562 -0.79 15.98 18.04
C ILE A 562 -1.47 15.85 19.41
N ILE A 563 -2.65 15.21 19.42
CA ILE A 563 -3.34 14.83 20.66
C ILE A 563 -3.21 13.32 20.87
N THR A 564 -2.98 12.90 22.11
CA THR A 564 -3.06 11.51 22.53
C THR A 564 -4.38 11.32 23.27
N VAL A 565 -5.24 10.48 22.73
CA VAL A 565 -6.54 10.16 23.32
C VAL A 565 -6.50 8.79 23.93
N LYS A 566 -6.83 8.69 25.22
CA LYS A 566 -6.93 7.43 25.94
C LYS A 566 -8.42 7.08 26.11
N GLU A 567 -8.78 5.86 25.71
CA GLU A 567 -10.16 5.36 25.72
C GLU A 567 -10.83 5.60 27.07
N LYS A 568 -12.00 6.25 27.07
CA LYS A 568 -12.79 6.69 28.24
C LYS A 568 -12.15 7.76 29.15
N GLU A 569 -10.83 7.93 29.11
CA GLU A 569 -10.13 8.87 29.98
C GLU A 569 -10.01 10.25 29.33
N GLY A 570 -10.16 10.34 28.00
CA GLY A 570 -10.10 11.60 27.25
C GLY A 570 -8.71 11.95 26.74
N ILE A 571 -8.44 13.24 26.48
CA ILE A 571 -7.15 13.72 25.98
C ILE A 571 -6.11 13.65 27.09
N ALA A 572 -5.17 12.71 26.97
CA ALA A 572 -4.09 12.49 27.92
C ALA A 572 -2.89 13.43 27.69
N ALA A 573 -2.67 13.83 26.43
CA ALA A 573 -1.61 14.77 26.06
C ALA A 573 -2.00 15.56 24.81
N ALA A 574 -1.44 16.77 24.69
CA ALA A 574 -1.50 17.61 23.50
C ALA A 574 -0.16 18.30 23.33
N LYS A 575 0.48 18.15 22.18
CA LYS A 575 1.77 18.75 21.85
C LYS A 575 1.64 19.54 20.55
N PRO A 576 2.11 20.80 20.45
CA PRO A 576 2.16 21.53 19.19
C PRO A 576 3.03 20.77 18.17
N LEU A 577 2.64 20.83 16.91
CA LEU A 577 3.48 20.35 15.81
C LEU A 577 4.69 21.28 15.61
N ALA A 578 5.76 20.76 15.05
CA ALA A 578 6.90 21.55 14.63
C ALA A 578 6.48 22.56 13.55
N LYS A 579 7.21 23.65 13.42
CA LYS A 579 6.97 24.58 12.31
C LYS A 579 7.48 23.97 11.01
N ARG A 580 6.64 24.02 10.00
CA ARG A 580 6.95 23.62 8.61
C ARG A 580 7.91 24.59 7.95
#